data_47aec7eea71be9599ea8b1a73d9dd91f
#
_entry.id   47aec7eea71be9599ea8b1a73d9dd91f
#
_cell.length_a   1.000
_cell.length_b   1.000
_cell.length_c   1.000
_cell.angle_alpha   90.00
_cell.angle_beta   90.00
_cell.angle_gamma   90.00
#
_symmetry.space_group_name_H-M   'P 1'
#
loop_
_entity.id
_entity.type
_entity.pdbx_description
1 polymer ?
#
loop_
_entity_poly.entity_id
_entity_poly.type
_entity_poly.pdbx_seq_one_letter_code
_entity_poly.pdbx_strand_id
1 'polypeptide(L)'
;MIKIPNQIENNSVQYTVVKINHSVFDHCERLEKLIVSPSVRKIDWGFWKCFNLASIEVDKDNPHYCSCDGVLFDKNRKTLIAYPNAKGSKYKIPDRVRKLNNKSFKGCIDLQELTLPDTITHIGANAFYGCMKLKEVILPDSLQKFGGYKGELSYLPPTIFKYKGKDYKINELAEIFGNQETRKKQ
;
A
#
# COMPACT_ATOMS: atom_id res chain seq x y z
N MET A 1 -10.72 -5.99 -16.45
CA MET A 1 -9.82 -7.00 -15.85
C MET A 1 -8.54 -7.13 -16.67
N ILE A 2 -7.38 -7.19 -16.01
CA ILE A 2 -6.07 -7.47 -16.65
C ILE A 2 -5.43 -8.66 -15.92
N LYS A 3 -4.89 -9.61 -16.70
CA LYS A 3 -4.05 -10.71 -16.19
C LYS A 3 -2.63 -10.50 -16.68
N ILE A 4 -1.66 -10.42 -15.76
CA ILE A 4 -0.25 -10.38 -16.09
C ILE A 4 0.15 -11.76 -16.63
N PRO A 5 0.69 -11.87 -17.84
CA PRO A 5 1.14 -13.16 -18.38
C PRO A 5 2.44 -13.62 -17.70
N ASN A 6 2.70 -14.92 -17.71
CA ASN A 6 4.01 -15.44 -17.28
C ASN A 6 5.11 -15.09 -18.28
N GLN A 7 4.75 -15.09 -19.56
CA GLN A 7 5.68 -14.82 -20.66
C GLN A 7 5.04 -13.91 -21.69
N ILE A 8 5.86 -13.16 -22.36
CA ILE A 8 5.52 -12.38 -23.56
C ILE A 8 6.52 -12.73 -24.66
N GLU A 9 6.09 -12.60 -25.91
CA GLU A 9 6.93 -12.76 -27.07
C GLU A 9 7.21 -11.40 -27.73
N ASN A 10 8.46 -11.16 -28.08
CA ASN A 10 8.84 -10.00 -28.89
C ASN A 10 9.94 -10.40 -29.85
N ASN A 11 9.73 -10.18 -31.16
CA ASN A 11 10.65 -10.58 -32.23
C ASN A 11 11.07 -12.05 -32.14
N SER A 12 10.09 -12.96 -31.94
CA SER A 12 10.31 -14.42 -31.79
C SER A 12 11.16 -14.82 -30.57
N VAL A 13 11.40 -13.90 -29.64
CA VAL A 13 12.11 -14.19 -28.39
C VAL A 13 11.08 -14.20 -27.25
N GLN A 14 11.10 -15.25 -26.43
CA GLN A 14 10.25 -15.41 -25.25
C GLN A 14 10.90 -14.74 -24.04
N TYR A 15 10.14 -13.86 -23.37
CA TYR A 15 10.56 -13.16 -22.17
C TYR A 15 9.65 -13.52 -20.99
N THR A 16 10.25 -13.86 -19.84
CA THR A 16 9.49 -14.08 -18.60
C THR A 16 9.18 -12.75 -17.93
N VAL A 17 7.92 -12.52 -17.58
CA VAL A 17 7.49 -11.31 -16.88
C VAL A 17 7.78 -11.47 -15.39
N VAL A 18 8.84 -10.85 -14.89
CA VAL A 18 9.30 -10.99 -13.50
C VAL A 18 9.02 -9.75 -12.64
N LYS A 19 8.68 -8.63 -13.26
CA LYS A 19 8.52 -7.36 -12.55
C LYS A 19 7.36 -6.52 -13.09
N ILE A 20 6.60 -5.93 -12.18
CA ILE A 20 5.66 -4.85 -12.43
C ILE A 20 6.33 -3.56 -11.94
N ASN A 21 6.73 -2.68 -12.87
CA ASN A 21 7.39 -1.42 -12.56
C ASN A 21 6.40 -0.41 -11.96
N HIS A 22 6.94 0.63 -11.31
CA HIS A 22 6.16 1.76 -10.85
C HIS A 22 5.44 2.43 -12.04
N SER A 23 4.27 2.95 -11.76
CA SER A 23 3.44 3.70 -12.71
C SER A 23 2.91 2.94 -13.94
N VAL A 24 3.18 1.63 -14.08
CA VAL A 24 2.64 0.83 -15.21
C VAL A 24 1.12 0.89 -15.27
N PHE A 25 0.47 0.95 -14.13
CA PHE A 25 -0.99 1.03 -14.04
C PHE A 25 -1.49 2.40 -13.58
N ASP A 26 -0.62 3.40 -13.43
CA ASP A 26 -1.08 4.73 -13.05
C ASP A 26 -2.06 5.26 -14.10
N HIS A 27 -3.17 5.88 -13.65
CA HIS A 27 -4.25 6.37 -14.51
C HIS A 27 -5.03 5.29 -15.30
N CYS A 28 -4.91 4.02 -14.94
CA CYS A 28 -5.74 2.97 -15.51
C CYS A 28 -7.14 2.99 -14.88
N GLU A 29 -7.89 4.05 -15.15
CA GLU A 29 -9.20 4.31 -14.51
C GLU A 29 -10.24 3.22 -14.76
N ARG A 30 -10.14 2.47 -15.88
CA ARG A 30 -11.04 1.37 -16.22
C ARG A 30 -10.63 0.01 -15.64
N LEU A 31 -9.49 -0.05 -14.95
CA LEU A 31 -9.00 -1.29 -14.37
C LEU A 31 -9.76 -1.64 -13.10
N GLU A 32 -10.57 -2.69 -13.15
CA GLU A 32 -11.37 -3.18 -12.02
C GLU A 32 -10.66 -4.29 -11.24
N LYS A 33 -9.94 -5.16 -11.95
CA LYS A 33 -9.26 -6.34 -11.38
C LYS A 33 -7.93 -6.58 -12.04
N LEU A 34 -6.90 -6.83 -11.23
CA LEU A 34 -5.58 -7.26 -11.64
C LEU A 34 -5.33 -8.69 -11.16
N ILE A 35 -4.81 -9.55 -12.04
CA ILE A 35 -4.35 -10.90 -11.68
C ILE A 35 -2.85 -10.97 -11.90
N VAL A 36 -2.11 -11.27 -10.83
CA VAL A 36 -0.65 -11.36 -10.79
C VAL A 36 -0.23 -12.82 -11.00
N SER A 37 0.59 -13.07 -12.02
CA SER A 37 1.06 -14.41 -12.39
C SER A 37 2.13 -14.97 -11.42
N PRO A 38 2.38 -16.29 -11.46
CA PRO A 38 3.42 -16.94 -10.66
C PRO A 38 4.83 -16.41 -10.89
N SER A 39 5.13 -15.96 -12.11
CA SER A 39 6.48 -15.50 -12.51
C SER A 39 6.87 -14.15 -11.89
N VAL A 40 5.91 -13.34 -11.44
CA VAL A 40 6.18 -12.00 -10.90
C VAL A 40 6.85 -12.08 -9.54
N ARG A 41 8.08 -11.56 -9.46
CA ARG A 41 8.93 -11.57 -8.26
C ARG A 41 9.03 -10.20 -7.60
N LYS A 42 8.73 -9.12 -8.34
CA LYS A 42 8.79 -7.76 -7.85
C LYS A 42 7.61 -6.94 -8.33
N ILE A 43 6.95 -6.28 -7.39
CA ILE A 43 5.89 -5.31 -7.64
C ILE A 43 6.32 -4.00 -7.01
N ASP A 44 6.66 -3.03 -7.85
CA ASP A 44 6.81 -1.66 -7.41
C ASP A 44 5.40 -1.05 -7.26
N TRP A 45 5.28 0.04 -6.50
CA TRP A 45 3.99 0.74 -6.33
C TRP A 45 3.53 1.34 -7.68
N GLY A 46 2.21 1.41 -7.93
CA GLY A 46 1.74 2.03 -9.16
C GLY A 46 0.30 1.72 -9.52
N PHE A 47 -0.62 2.07 -8.60
CA PHE A 47 -2.06 2.03 -8.88
C PHE A 47 -2.69 3.42 -8.67
N TRP A 48 -1.90 4.49 -8.88
CA TRP A 48 -2.36 5.85 -8.72
C TRP A 48 -3.46 6.16 -9.73
N LYS A 49 -4.59 6.66 -9.25
CA LYS A 49 -5.80 6.94 -10.05
C LYS A 49 -6.40 5.72 -10.76
N CYS A 50 -6.19 4.51 -10.26
CA CYS A 50 -6.96 3.33 -10.66
C CYS A 50 -8.29 3.31 -9.89
N PHE A 51 -9.14 4.31 -10.08
CA PHE A 51 -10.32 4.56 -9.24
C PHE A 51 -11.36 3.43 -9.23
N ASN A 52 -11.33 2.52 -10.18
CA ASN A 52 -12.22 1.36 -10.26
C ASN A 52 -11.56 0.04 -9.84
N LEU A 53 -10.27 0.06 -9.45
CA LEU A 53 -9.59 -1.17 -9.03
C LEU A 53 -10.15 -1.66 -7.69
N ALA A 54 -10.94 -2.73 -7.76
CA ALA A 54 -11.60 -3.33 -6.60
C ALA A 54 -10.87 -4.57 -6.07
N SER A 55 -10.01 -5.21 -6.90
CA SER A 55 -9.32 -6.44 -6.52
C SER A 55 -7.97 -6.60 -7.20
N ILE A 56 -6.98 -7.02 -6.40
CA ILE A 56 -5.68 -7.52 -6.88
C ILE A 56 -5.59 -8.98 -6.42
N GLU A 57 -5.65 -9.91 -7.35
CA GLU A 57 -5.53 -11.33 -7.10
C GLU A 57 -4.14 -11.82 -7.47
N VAL A 58 -3.63 -12.77 -6.71
CA VAL A 58 -2.32 -13.38 -6.95
C VAL A 58 -2.53 -14.86 -7.18
N ASP A 59 -1.92 -15.37 -8.24
CA ASP A 59 -1.93 -16.80 -8.52
C ASP A 59 -1.38 -17.58 -7.30
N LYS A 60 -2.03 -18.69 -6.96
CA LYS A 60 -1.69 -19.51 -5.78
C LYS A 60 -0.23 -19.99 -5.78
N ASP A 61 0.32 -20.21 -6.97
CA ASP A 61 1.69 -20.70 -7.18
C ASP A 61 2.75 -19.58 -7.19
N ASN A 62 2.36 -18.32 -6.99
CA ASN A 62 3.32 -17.23 -6.84
C ASN A 62 4.09 -17.41 -5.51
N PRO A 63 5.46 -17.48 -5.54
CA PRO A 63 6.26 -17.70 -4.33
C PRO A 63 6.50 -16.45 -3.49
N HIS A 64 6.24 -15.26 -4.01
CA HIS A 64 6.60 -13.98 -3.37
C HIS A 64 5.43 -13.23 -2.78
N TYR A 65 4.24 -13.38 -3.38
CA TYR A 65 3.04 -12.62 -3.03
C TYR A 65 1.85 -13.54 -2.79
N CYS A 66 0.84 -13.01 -2.14
CA CYS A 66 -0.48 -13.59 -2.04
C CYS A 66 -1.53 -12.47 -1.99
N SER A 67 -2.76 -12.82 -2.27
CA SER A 67 -3.91 -11.96 -2.01
C SER A 67 -4.81 -12.54 -0.94
N CYS A 68 -5.44 -11.67 -0.18
CA CYS A 68 -6.48 -12.02 0.75
C CYS A 68 -7.63 -11.04 0.56
N ASP A 69 -8.78 -11.55 0.18
CA ASP A 69 -9.94 -10.71 -0.16
C ASP A 69 -9.56 -9.57 -1.12
N GLY A 70 -8.84 -9.88 -2.20
CA GLY A 70 -8.42 -8.90 -3.23
C GLY A 70 -7.37 -7.88 -2.80
N VAL A 71 -6.88 -7.90 -1.58
CA VAL A 71 -5.78 -7.04 -1.09
C VAL A 71 -4.45 -7.76 -1.27
N LEU A 72 -3.43 -7.05 -1.74
CA LEU A 72 -2.11 -7.59 -2.05
C LEU A 72 -1.19 -7.56 -0.83
N PHE A 73 -0.59 -8.71 -0.53
CA PHE A 73 0.39 -8.90 0.55
C PHE A 73 1.66 -9.58 0.06
N ASP A 74 2.72 -9.50 0.86
CA ASP A 74 3.84 -10.43 0.75
C ASP A 74 3.35 -11.89 1.06
N LYS A 75 4.12 -12.89 0.64
CA LYS A 75 3.72 -14.31 0.77
C LYS A 75 3.38 -14.70 2.21
N ASN A 76 4.07 -14.12 3.19
CA ASN A 76 3.90 -14.42 4.60
C ASN A 76 2.78 -13.59 5.27
N ARG A 77 2.13 -12.69 4.52
CA ARG A 77 1.11 -11.74 5.00
C ARG A 77 1.60 -10.85 6.15
N LYS A 78 2.90 -10.56 6.22
CA LYS A 78 3.47 -9.64 7.20
C LYS A 78 3.51 -8.21 6.68
N THR A 79 3.48 -8.02 5.36
CA THR A 79 3.48 -6.71 4.72
C THR A 79 2.26 -6.55 3.82
N LEU A 80 1.45 -5.53 4.07
CA LEU A 80 0.42 -5.08 3.12
C LEU A 80 1.12 -4.27 2.03
N ILE A 81 1.09 -4.77 0.79
CA ILE A 81 1.77 -4.17 -0.36
C ILE A 81 0.89 -3.10 -1.01
N ALA A 82 -0.36 -3.45 -1.32
CA ALA A 82 -1.31 -2.52 -1.93
C ALA A 82 -2.76 -2.87 -1.58
N TYR A 83 -3.52 -1.84 -1.21
CA TYR A 83 -4.97 -1.88 -1.06
C TYR A 83 -5.59 -1.31 -2.33
N PRO A 84 -6.54 -2.00 -2.98
CA PRO A 84 -7.18 -1.52 -4.21
C PRO A 84 -8.04 -0.27 -3.96
N ASN A 85 -7.96 0.70 -4.86
CA ASN A 85 -8.56 2.03 -4.65
C ASN A 85 -10.09 2.02 -4.49
N ALA A 86 -10.79 1.06 -5.14
CA ALA A 86 -12.24 0.89 -5.10
C ALA A 86 -12.69 -0.29 -4.22
N LYS A 87 -11.83 -0.81 -3.36
CA LYS A 87 -12.15 -1.99 -2.52
C LYS A 87 -13.27 -1.72 -1.51
N GLY A 88 -13.40 -0.48 -1.05
CA GLY A 88 -14.45 -0.10 -0.13
C GLY A 88 -14.08 1.04 0.81
N SER A 89 -15.08 1.47 1.61
CA SER A 89 -14.94 2.61 2.51
C SER A 89 -14.38 2.26 3.89
N LYS A 90 -14.36 0.97 4.27
CA LYS A 90 -13.90 0.49 5.58
C LYS A 90 -12.98 -0.69 5.40
N TYR A 91 -11.89 -0.71 6.15
CA TYR A 91 -10.98 -1.84 6.16
C TYR A 91 -10.35 -2.07 7.53
N LYS A 92 -10.36 -3.33 7.98
CA LYS A 92 -9.60 -3.79 9.13
C LYS A 92 -8.38 -4.59 8.64
N ILE A 93 -7.19 -4.10 8.93
CA ILE A 93 -5.95 -4.79 8.58
C ILE A 93 -5.81 -6.05 9.43
N PRO A 94 -5.48 -7.22 8.83
CA PRO A 94 -5.31 -8.47 9.57
C PRO A 94 -4.22 -8.40 10.65
N ASP A 95 -4.45 -9.05 11.79
CA ASP A 95 -3.60 -8.95 13.00
C ASP A 95 -2.15 -9.48 12.83
N ARG A 96 -1.86 -10.24 11.76
CA ARG A 96 -0.48 -10.69 11.48
C ARG A 96 0.35 -9.70 10.68
N VAL A 97 -0.26 -8.63 10.15
CA VAL A 97 0.46 -7.59 9.38
C VAL A 97 1.29 -6.75 10.33
N ARG A 98 2.56 -6.53 9.97
CA ARG A 98 3.54 -5.73 10.72
C ARG A 98 3.96 -4.47 9.98
N LYS A 99 3.78 -4.45 8.67
CA LYS A 99 4.23 -3.34 7.82
C LYS A 99 3.17 -2.94 6.80
N LEU A 100 3.00 -1.65 6.65
CA LEU A 100 2.37 -1.04 5.48
C LEU A 100 3.48 -0.60 4.52
N ASN A 101 3.43 -1.07 3.29
CA ASN A 101 4.43 -0.70 2.28
C ASN A 101 4.32 0.80 1.92
N ASN A 102 5.34 1.33 1.28
CA ASN A 102 5.25 2.66 0.68
C ASN A 102 4.04 2.73 -0.26
N LYS A 103 3.26 3.80 -0.15
CA LYS A 103 2.08 4.04 -1.01
C LYS A 103 1.02 2.94 -0.98
N SER A 104 0.94 2.14 0.09
CA SER A 104 0.05 0.96 0.18
C SER A 104 -1.45 1.28 0.08
N PHE A 105 -1.89 2.47 0.48
CA PHE A 105 -3.27 2.98 0.32
C PHE A 105 -3.32 4.21 -0.58
N LYS A 106 -2.28 4.45 -1.41
CA LYS A 106 -2.24 5.65 -2.25
C LYS A 106 -3.44 5.73 -3.18
N GLY A 107 -4.19 6.83 -3.08
CA GLY A 107 -5.34 7.10 -3.95
C GLY A 107 -6.63 6.39 -3.55
N CYS A 108 -6.72 5.82 -2.35
CA CYS A 108 -7.95 5.23 -1.82
C CYS A 108 -8.90 6.36 -1.37
N ILE A 109 -9.45 7.09 -2.34
CA ILE A 109 -10.24 8.32 -2.10
C ILE A 109 -11.52 8.05 -1.29
N ASP A 110 -12.09 6.85 -1.39
CA ASP A 110 -13.33 6.47 -0.73
C ASP A 110 -13.13 5.78 0.63
N LEU A 111 -11.89 5.48 1.01
CA LEU A 111 -11.58 4.90 2.32
C LEU A 111 -11.87 5.92 3.43
N GLN A 112 -12.77 5.56 4.34
CA GLN A 112 -13.24 6.42 5.44
C GLN A 112 -12.74 5.93 6.81
N GLU A 113 -12.72 4.60 6.99
CA GLU A 113 -12.36 3.94 8.24
C GLU A 113 -11.25 2.91 8.00
N LEU A 114 -10.17 3.02 8.77
CA LEU A 114 -9.05 2.08 8.73
C LEU A 114 -8.67 1.68 10.16
N THR A 115 -8.76 0.38 10.44
CA THR A 115 -8.33 -0.16 11.73
C THR A 115 -6.96 -0.83 11.57
N LEU A 116 -5.99 -0.36 12.34
CA LEU A 116 -4.64 -0.93 12.43
C LEU A 116 -4.58 -1.91 13.61
N PRO A 117 -3.99 -3.10 13.44
CA PRO A 117 -3.71 -3.98 14.56
C PRO A 117 -2.49 -3.51 15.38
N ASP A 118 -2.43 -3.92 16.64
CA ASP A 118 -1.31 -3.61 17.53
C ASP A 118 0.04 -4.21 17.10
N THR A 119 0.04 -5.03 16.05
CA THR A 119 1.25 -5.63 15.47
C THR A 119 1.97 -4.73 14.47
N ILE A 120 1.38 -3.59 14.06
CA ILE A 120 2.01 -2.68 13.09
C ILE A 120 3.19 -1.97 13.72
N THR A 121 4.36 -2.19 13.14
CA THR A 121 5.62 -1.54 13.55
C THR A 121 6.12 -0.50 12.54
N HIS A 122 5.72 -0.62 11.26
CA HIS A 122 6.20 0.27 10.21
C HIS A 122 5.06 0.70 9.27
N ILE A 123 5.00 2.00 9.01
CA ILE A 123 4.15 2.61 7.99
C ILE A 123 5.06 3.28 6.97
N GLY A 124 4.96 2.85 5.72
CA GLY A 124 5.81 3.33 4.62
C GLY A 124 5.50 4.77 4.19
N ALA A 125 6.40 5.36 3.43
CA ALA A 125 6.24 6.70 2.90
C ALA A 125 5.01 6.80 1.98
N ASN A 126 4.27 7.91 2.08
CA ASN A 126 3.07 8.18 1.30
C ASN A 126 1.99 7.09 1.41
N ALA A 127 1.98 6.30 2.49
CA ALA A 127 1.05 5.19 2.65
C ALA A 127 -0.41 5.62 2.49
N PHE A 128 -0.77 6.80 2.98
CA PHE A 128 -2.14 7.34 2.94
C PHE A 128 -2.33 8.51 1.95
N TYR A 129 -1.38 8.71 1.02
CA TYR A 129 -1.46 9.80 0.04
C TYR A 129 -2.74 9.70 -0.80
N GLY A 130 -3.54 10.76 -0.81
CA GLY A 130 -4.79 10.81 -1.57
C GLY A 130 -5.97 10.06 -0.92
N CYS A 131 -5.89 9.65 0.35
CA CYS A 131 -7.01 9.10 1.11
C CYS A 131 -7.93 10.22 1.62
N MET A 132 -8.61 10.91 0.71
CA MET A 132 -9.27 12.19 0.99
C MET A 132 -10.46 12.08 1.96
N LYS A 133 -11.08 10.91 2.10
CA LYS A 133 -12.20 10.66 3.02
C LYS A 133 -11.79 10.02 4.34
N LEU A 134 -10.51 9.65 4.52
CA LEU A 134 -10.00 9.05 5.75
C LEU A 134 -9.85 10.13 6.82
N LYS A 135 -10.71 10.09 7.85
CA LYS A 135 -10.79 11.16 8.85
C LYS A 135 -9.82 10.95 10.02
N GLU A 136 -9.69 9.72 10.45
CA GLU A 136 -8.93 9.37 11.65
C GLU A 136 -8.24 8.02 11.49
N VAL A 137 -7.04 7.89 12.05
CA VAL A 137 -6.32 6.62 12.20
C VAL A 137 -5.70 6.55 13.59
N ILE A 138 -6.06 5.54 14.36
CA ILE A 138 -5.42 5.24 15.64
C ILE A 138 -4.15 4.45 15.38
N LEU A 139 -3.01 5.00 15.76
CA LEU A 139 -1.71 4.36 15.61
C LEU A 139 -1.39 3.51 16.84
N PRO A 140 -0.91 2.26 16.66
CA PRO A 140 -0.56 1.39 17.77
C PRO A 140 0.74 1.84 18.46
N ASP A 141 0.85 1.54 19.75
CA ASP A 141 2.05 1.85 20.55
C ASP A 141 3.30 1.10 20.07
N SER A 142 3.12 -0.01 19.37
CA SER A 142 4.18 -0.80 18.71
C SER A 142 4.85 -0.08 17.53
N LEU A 143 4.30 1.05 17.07
CA LEU A 143 4.81 1.76 15.91
C LEU A 143 6.23 2.29 16.15
N GLN A 144 7.17 1.89 15.29
CA GLN A 144 8.59 2.24 15.36
C GLN A 144 9.02 3.19 14.24
N LYS A 145 8.35 3.10 13.08
CA LYS A 145 8.68 3.90 11.91
C LYS A 145 7.43 4.38 11.19
N PHE A 146 7.42 5.68 10.90
CA PHE A 146 6.43 6.34 10.07
C PHE A 146 7.16 7.06 8.93
N GLY A 147 6.94 6.62 7.69
CA GLY A 147 7.71 7.10 6.54
C GLY A 147 7.34 8.50 6.05
N GLY A 148 6.32 9.11 6.66
CA GLY A 148 5.91 10.47 6.36
C GLY A 148 5.40 10.65 4.93
N TYR A 149 5.43 11.92 4.54
CA TYR A 149 4.99 12.35 3.24
C TYR A 149 6.16 12.90 2.41
N LYS A 150 6.20 12.54 1.12
CA LYS A 150 7.16 13.07 0.15
C LYS A 150 6.42 13.33 -1.17
N GLY A 151 6.24 14.60 -1.53
CA GLY A 151 5.58 14.99 -2.79
C GLY A 151 4.67 16.22 -2.67
N GLU A 152 3.69 16.37 -3.55
CA GLU A 152 2.78 17.51 -3.58
C GLU A 152 1.84 17.55 -2.38
N LEU A 153 1.73 18.71 -1.75
CA LEU A 153 0.90 18.94 -0.57
C LEU A 153 -0.60 18.87 -0.87
N SER A 154 -1.01 19.10 -2.11
CA SER A 154 -2.41 19.15 -2.55
C SER A 154 -3.20 17.85 -2.34
N TYR A 155 -2.51 16.72 -2.20
CA TYR A 155 -3.13 15.41 -1.97
C TYR A 155 -2.86 14.84 -0.57
N LEU A 156 -2.46 15.71 0.38
CA LEU A 156 -2.39 15.30 1.78
C LEU A 156 -3.79 15.01 2.30
N PRO A 157 -4.01 13.83 2.90
CA PRO A 157 -5.30 13.55 3.51
C PRO A 157 -5.54 14.47 4.71
N PRO A 158 -6.79 14.87 4.97
CA PRO A 158 -7.16 15.63 6.16
C PRO A 158 -7.12 14.79 7.44
N THR A 159 -6.54 13.59 7.38
CA THR A 159 -6.55 12.58 8.43
C THR A 159 -5.88 13.06 9.70
N ILE A 160 -6.56 12.89 10.83
CA ILE A 160 -5.98 13.02 12.17
C ILE A 160 -5.43 11.67 12.60
N PHE A 161 -4.17 11.64 12.99
CA PHE A 161 -3.53 10.45 13.53
C PHE A 161 -3.47 10.52 15.04
N LYS A 162 -4.11 9.58 15.74
CA LYS A 162 -4.05 9.47 17.19
C LYS A 162 -2.90 8.56 17.61
N TYR A 163 -1.96 9.10 18.37
CA TYR A 163 -0.82 8.36 18.89
C TYR A 163 -0.50 8.75 20.32
N LYS A 164 -0.48 7.75 21.23
CA LYS A 164 -0.21 7.95 22.66
C LYS A 164 -1.06 9.05 23.29
N GLY A 165 -2.38 9.04 23.00
CA GLY A 165 -3.35 9.97 23.54
C GLY A 165 -3.30 11.40 23.00
N LYS A 166 -2.55 11.65 21.92
CA LYS A 166 -2.45 12.94 21.26
C LYS A 166 -2.83 12.84 19.78
N ASP A 167 -3.33 13.94 19.25
CA ASP A 167 -3.71 14.11 17.87
C ASP A 167 -2.55 14.73 17.06
N TYR A 168 -2.30 14.20 15.88
CA TYR A 168 -1.23 14.66 14.98
C TYR A 168 -1.71 14.76 13.55
N LYS A 169 -1.17 15.72 12.82
CA LYS A 169 -1.19 15.70 11.36
C LYS A 169 -0.05 14.84 10.81
N ILE A 170 -0.17 14.41 9.57
CA ILE A 170 0.80 13.49 8.94
C ILE A 170 2.24 14.02 8.95
N ASN A 171 2.42 15.35 8.80
CA ASN A 171 3.75 15.97 8.80
C ASN A 171 4.40 15.94 10.19
N GLU A 172 3.62 16.19 11.24
CA GLU A 172 4.09 16.17 12.62
C GLU A 172 4.56 14.78 13.04
N LEU A 173 3.86 13.73 12.61
CA LEU A 173 4.31 12.34 12.81
C LEU A 173 5.62 12.05 12.11
N ALA A 174 5.79 12.53 10.88
CA ALA A 174 7.03 12.33 10.14
C ALA A 174 8.25 12.91 10.86
N GLU A 175 8.10 14.07 11.53
CA GLU A 175 9.15 14.68 12.36
C GLU A 175 9.45 13.85 13.61
N ILE A 176 8.40 13.38 14.31
CA ILE A 176 8.56 12.56 15.53
C ILE A 176 9.34 11.26 15.23
N PHE A 177 8.97 10.56 14.16
CA PHE A 177 9.59 9.28 13.80
C PHE A 177 10.91 9.46 13.02
N GLY A 178 11.09 10.55 12.26
CA GLY A 178 12.33 10.88 11.53
C GLY A 178 13.49 11.21 12.46
N ASN A 179 13.23 11.93 13.53
CA ASN A 179 14.25 12.29 14.54
C ASN A 179 14.75 11.09 15.36
N GLN A 180 14.07 9.95 15.36
CA GLN A 180 14.54 8.74 16.04
C GLN A 180 15.65 8.00 15.28
N GLU A 181 15.76 8.17 13.95
CA GLU A 181 16.87 7.58 13.17
C GLU A 181 18.20 8.31 13.41
N THR A 182 18.18 9.61 13.72
CA THR A 182 19.38 10.41 14.06
C THR A 182 19.90 10.12 15.48
N ARG A 183 19.02 9.78 16.42
CA ARG A 183 19.43 9.49 17.81
C ARG A 183 20.05 8.10 18.03
N LYS A 184 19.90 7.17 17.09
CA LYS A 184 20.51 5.81 17.15
C LYS A 184 21.90 5.75 16.52
N LYS A 185 22.41 6.86 15.97
CA LYS A 185 23.75 6.96 15.36
C LYS A 185 24.73 7.80 16.19
N GLN A 186 24.35 8.20 17.39
CA GLN A 186 25.19 8.74 18.43
C GLN A 186 25.30 7.70 19.58
#